data_33a693f5bf96a35ee2d74f009f47b85c
#
_entry.id   33a693f5bf96a35ee2d74f009f47b85c
#
_cell.length_a   1.000
_cell.length_b   1.000
_cell.length_c   1.000
_cell.angle_alpha   90.00
_cell.angle_beta   90.00
_cell.angle_gamma   90.00
#
_symmetry.space_group_name_H-M   'P 1'
#
loop_
_entity.id
_entity.type
_entity.pdbx_description
1 polymer ?
#
loop_
_entity_poly.entity_id
_entity_poly.type
_entity_poly.pdbx_seq_one_letter_code
_entity_poly.pdbx_strand_id
1 'polypeptide(L)'
;MTTILGLTCISEELKDKDKKKYSFRTMTRKRFNDLCTSEGRDEAIFQLSERILHNVSVTQYIINHCHSSNIRHYRLSSNLCPLVTDETLEIDFETLPDIKAIKQEFRHIGILAKTLGISMGSHPDQFCVLASLNQDAVRRTIIELNFQAKIFDMIGLPRDHTAPMNIHVNASPTPIVGVEMMITSEQIHKLKIKQLAERFYENLQKCDEGVRNRLTIENEDKGFFNVDTCLQFSEYLLEKYQYNLPVVHDNLHDNCNPSEEKNIIRNAERCAYTWVNQGEGDNNFISPVFHWSFGKPEKPRAHADYAPPHNSYPPVVAIDPNYPAKFEIELKLKDKAIRLLKQQVEVSI
;
A
#
# COMPACT_ATOMS: atom_id res chain seq x y z
N MET A 1 -24.76 0.66 7.69
CA MET A 1 -23.43 0.86 7.11
C MET A 1 -22.95 -0.46 6.55
N THR A 2 -22.29 -0.45 5.42
CA THR A 2 -21.72 -1.64 4.80
C THR A 2 -20.21 -1.48 4.68
N THR A 3 -19.48 -2.54 4.99
CA THR A 3 -18.04 -2.62 4.80
C THR A 3 -17.70 -2.48 3.32
N ILE A 4 -16.67 -1.69 3.00
CA ILE A 4 -16.17 -1.52 1.63
C ILE A 4 -15.03 -2.51 1.41
N LEU A 5 -15.18 -3.40 0.42
CA LEU A 5 -14.13 -4.35 0.04
C LEU A 5 -13.27 -3.80 -1.10
N GLY A 6 -11.97 -4.04 -0.98
CA GLY A 6 -10.94 -3.68 -1.94
C GLY A 6 -10.25 -4.90 -2.55
N LEU A 7 -9.94 -4.81 -3.84
CA LEU A 7 -9.12 -5.79 -4.56
C LEU A 7 -7.66 -5.34 -4.58
N THR A 8 -6.73 -6.26 -4.36
CA THR A 8 -5.29 -5.98 -4.35
C THR A 8 -4.62 -6.48 -5.62
N CYS A 9 -4.01 -5.56 -6.35
CA CYS A 9 -3.07 -5.75 -7.47
C CYS A 9 -3.67 -6.42 -8.71
N ILE A 10 -4.09 -7.69 -8.64
CA ILE A 10 -4.48 -8.52 -9.79
C ILE A 10 -5.87 -9.12 -9.62
N SER A 11 -6.51 -9.47 -10.73
CA SER A 11 -7.76 -10.25 -10.74
C SER A 11 -7.48 -11.67 -11.23
N GLU A 12 -7.72 -12.65 -10.36
CA GLU A 12 -7.59 -14.08 -10.74
C GLU A 12 -8.74 -14.52 -11.64
N GLU A 13 -9.95 -13.95 -11.50
CA GLU A 13 -11.08 -14.25 -12.38
C GLU A 13 -10.85 -13.77 -13.83
N LEU A 14 -10.24 -12.59 -14.00
CA LEU A 14 -9.87 -12.12 -15.34
C LEU A 14 -8.76 -12.98 -15.95
N LYS A 15 -7.75 -13.35 -15.16
CA LYS A 15 -6.66 -14.23 -15.63
C LYS A 15 -7.16 -15.60 -16.07
N ASP A 16 -8.19 -16.16 -15.41
CA ASP A 16 -8.81 -17.42 -15.84
C ASP A 16 -9.50 -17.30 -17.21
N LYS A 17 -10.06 -16.12 -17.51
CA LYS A 17 -10.72 -15.88 -18.81
C LYS A 17 -9.71 -15.79 -19.95
N ASP A 18 -8.63 -15.03 -19.75
CA ASP A 18 -7.54 -14.91 -20.73
C ASP A 18 -6.26 -14.44 -20.01
N LYS A 19 -5.40 -15.39 -19.68
CA LYS A 19 -4.15 -15.12 -18.98
C LYS A 19 -3.23 -14.17 -19.75
N LYS A 20 -3.17 -14.29 -21.08
CA LYS A 20 -2.31 -13.45 -21.92
C LYS A 20 -2.74 -11.98 -21.89
N LYS A 21 -4.05 -11.76 -21.94
CA LYS A 21 -4.67 -10.44 -21.99
C LYS A 21 -4.63 -9.73 -20.63
N TYR A 22 -4.87 -10.45 -19.53
CA TYR A 22 -5.16 -9.85 -18.23
C TYR A 22 -4.05 -10.04 -17.16
N SER A 23 -2.88 -10.63 -17.53
CA SER A 23 -1.74 -10.66 -16.63
C SER A 23 -0.83 -9.46 -16.86
N PHE A 24 -0.31 -8.89 -15.78
CA PHE A 24 0.79 -7.92 -15.88
C PHE A 24 2.04 -8.56 -16.48
N ARG A 25 2.73 -7.81 -17.31
CA ARG A 25 3.99 -8.20 -17.94
C ARG A 25 5.15 -7.56 -17.19
N THR A 26 6.00 -8.38 -16.59
CA THR A 26 7.20 -7.93 -15.90
C THR A 26 8.42 -7.99 -16.82
N MET A 27 9.48 -7.31 -16.45
CA MET A 27 10.81 -7.43 -17.02
C MET A 27 11.84 -7.49 -15.90
N THR A 28 12.71 -8.49 -15.92
CA THR A 28 13.83 -8.55 -14.97
C THR A 28 15.01 -7.76 -15.51
N ARG A 29 15.88 -7.25 -14.63
CA ARG A 29 17.14 -6.60 -15.02
C ARG A 29 17.98 -7.48 -15.94
N LYS A 30 18.07 -8.78 -15.64
CA LYS A 30 18.77 -9.73 -16.50
C LYS A 30 18.20 -9.73 -17.91
N ARG A 31 16.86 -9.89 -18.05
CA ARG A 31 16.22 -9.91 -19.38
C ARG A 31 16.43 -8.61 -20.16
N PHE A 32 16.38 -7.47 -19.47
CA PHE A 32 16.67 -6.18 -20.10
C PHE A 32 18.11 -6.11 -20.63
N ASN A 33 19.10 -6.50 -19.83
CA ASN A 33 20.50 -6.53 -20.22
C ASN A 33 20.80 -7.54 -21.35
N ASP A 34 20.15 -8.71 -21.30
CA ASP A 34 20.26 -9.71 -22.37
C ASP A 34 19.75 -9.13 -23.70
N LEU A 35 18.63 -8.41 -23.69
CA LEU A 35 18.09 -7.70 -24.86
C LEU A 35 19.02 -6.61 -25.36
N CYS A 36 19.57 -5.78 -24.46
CA CYS A 36 20.56 -4.76 -24.84
C CYS A 36 21.77 -5.36 -25.55
N THR A 37 22.19 -6.56 -25.14
CA THR A 37 23.34 -7.25 -25.73
C THR A 37 23.01 -7.89 -27.09
N SER A 38 21.83 -8.51 -27.21
CA SER A 38 21.44 -9.29 -28.40
C SER A 38 20.78 -8.45 -29.50
N GLU A 39 20.00 -7.44 -29.14
CA GLU A 39 19.13 -6.69 -30.04
C GLU A 39 19.33 -5.17 -29.97
N GLY A 40 20.13 -4.70 -29.01
CA GLY A 40 20.40 -3.28 -28.77
C GLY A 40 19.49 -2.65 -27.71
N ARG A 41 19.98 -1.49 -27.18
CA ARG A 41 19.29 -0.78 -26.09
C ARG A 41 17.91 -0.25 -26.52
N ASP A 42 17.79 0.23 -27.75
CA ASP A 42 16.54 0.80 -28.25
C ASP A 42 15.42 -0.26 -28.30
N GLU A 43 15.75 -1.49 -28.70
CA GLU A 43 14.80 -2.61 -28.67
C GLU A 43 14.43 -3.00 -27.24
N ALA A 44 15.39 -3.03 -26.32
CA ALA A 44 15.10 -3.30 -24.91
C ALA A 44 14.16 -2.26 -24.31
N ILE A 45 14.36 -0.98 -24.60
CA ILE A 45 13.49 0.13 -24.18
C ILE A 45 12.12 0.03 -24.84
N PHE A 46 12.04 -0.31 -26.14
CA PHE A 46 10.78 -0.50 -26.84
C PHE A 46 9.95 -1.62 -26.19
N GLN A 47 10.54 -2.79 -25.96
CA GLN A 47 9.86 -3.91 -25.32
C GLN A 47 9.44 -3.59 -23.86
N LEU A 48 10.20 -2.76 -23.14
CA LEU A 48 9.82 -2.29 -21.81
C LEU A 48 8.60 -1.37 -21.88
N SER A 49 8.62 -0.42 -22.82
CA SER A 49 7.52 0.53 -23.07
C SER A 49 6.21 -0.19 -23.40
N GLU A 50 6.24 -1.19 -24.29
CA GLU A 50 5.07 -2.02 -24.62
C GLU A 50 4.52 -2.75 -23.38
N ARG A 51 5.40 -3.25 -22.48
CA ARG A 51 4.95 -3.91 -21.25
C ARG A 51 4.25 -2.96 -20.31
N ILE A 52 4.79 -1.75 -20.14
CA ILE A 52 4.17 -0.70 -19.32
C ILE A 52 2.81 -0.33 -19.89
N LEU A 53 2.70 -0.06 -21.18
CA LEU A 53 1.43 0.27 -21.84
C LEU A 53 0.40 -0.85 -21.66
N HIS A 54 0.82 -2.10 -21.84
CA HIS A 54 -0.03 -3.25 -21.58
C HIS A 54 -0.51 -3.31 -20.11
N ASN A 55 0.39 -3.11 -19.15
CA ASN A 55 0.05 -3.16 -17.72
C ASN A 55 -0.96 -2.07 -17.33
N VAL A 56 -0.81 -0.87 -17.86
CA VAL A 56 -1.76 0.23 -17.64
C VAL A 56 -3.13 -0.12 -18.23
N SER A 57 -3.17 -0.72 -19.42
CA SER A 57 -4.43 -1.22 -20.04
C SER A 57 -5.07 -2.34 -19.21
N VAL A 58 -4.29 -3.28 -18.64
CA VAL A 58 -4.80 -4.33 -17.74
C VAL A 58 -5.47 -3.72 -16.51
N THR A 59 -4.92 -2.64 -15.96
CA THR A 59 -5.51 -1.95 -14.81
C THR A 59 -6.92 -1.45 -15.09
N GLN A 60 -7.21 -0.94 -16.29
CA GLN A 60 -8.56 -0.51 -16.67
C GLN A 60 -9.55 -1.69 -16.68
N TYR A 61 -9.14 -2.85 -17.18
CA TYR A 61 -9.98 -4.05 -17.12
C TYR A 61 -10.26 -4.47 -15.67
N ILE A 62 -9.27 -4.37 -14.78
CA ILE A 62 -9.45 -4.70 -13.37
C ILE A 62 -10.44 -3.72 -12.71
N ILE A 63 -10.36 -2.42 -12.99
CA ILE A 63 -11.29 -1.42 -12.44
C ILE A 63 -12.73 -1.69 -12.90
N ASN A 64 -12.94 -2.00 -14.17
CA ASN A 64 -14.26 -2.41 -14.69
C ASN A 64 -14.77 -3.68 -14.00
N HIS A 65 -13.88 -4.65 -13.77
CA HIS A 65 -14.20 -5.87 -13.06
C HIS A 65 -14.57 -5.60 -11.60
N CYS A 66 -13.83 -4.72 -10.90
CA CYS A 66 -14.17 -4.28 -9.56
C CYS A 66 -15.59 -3.70 -9.51
N HIS A 67 -15.92 -2.80 -10.43
CA HIS A 67 -17.27 -2.22 -10.48
C HIS A 67 -18.35 -3.28 -10.69
N SER A 68 -18.20 -4.16 -11.71
CA SER A 68 -19.17 -5.22 -12.00
C SER A 68 -19.31 -6.25 -10.89
N SER A 69 -18.27 -6.42 -10.08
CA SER A 69 -18.24 -7.31 -8.91
C SER A 69 -18.59 -6.60 -7.60
N ASN A 70 -19.08 -5.35 -7.65
CA ASN A 70 -19.37 -4.53 -6.46
C ASN A 70 -18.20 -4.44 -5.47
N ILE A 71 -16.97 -4.28 -5.99
CA ILE A 71 -15.75 -3.96 -5.24
C ILE A 71 -15.52 -2.46 -5.43
N ARG A 72 -15.33 -1.70 -4.32
CA ARG A 72 -15.33 -0.22 -4.38
C ARG A 72 -13.98 0.41 -4.04
N HIS A 73 -12.97 -0.41 -3.83
CA HIS A 73 -11.59 0.04 -3.66
C HIS A 73 -10.63 -0.86 -4.47
N TYR A 74 -9.56 -0.27 -4.98
CA TYR A 74 -8.55 -1.00 -5.73
C TYR A 74 -7.14 -0.54 -5.36
N ARG A 75 -6.30 -1.47 -4.90
CA ARG A 75 -4.88 -1.24 -4.69
C ARG A 75 -4.12 -1.48 -5.99
N LEU A 76 -3.48 -0.41 -6.50
CA LEU A 76 -2.61 -0.49 -7.67
C LEU A 76 -1.48 -1.50 -7.48
N SER A 77 -1.14 -2.20 -8.54
CA SER A 77 0.02 -3.10 -8.53
C SER A 77 1.33 -2.31 -8.58
N SER A 78 2.30 -2.68 -7.76
CA SER A 78 3.68 -2.18 -7.85
C SER A 78 4.38 -2.57 -9.17
N ASN A 79 3.85 -3.55 -9.90
CA ASN A 79 4.40 -4.03 -11.17
C ASN A 79 3.92 -3.26 -12.41
N LEU A 80 3.32 -2.09 -12.27
CA LEU A 80 2.84 -1.29 -13.41
C LEU A 80 3.95 -0.88 -14.36
N CYS A 81 5.04 -0.35 -13.80
CA CYS A 81 6.17 0.19 -14.55
C CYS A 81 7.48 -0.51 -14.11
N PRO A 82 7.71 -1.76 -14.55
CA PRO A 82 8.90 -2.51 -14.14
C PRO A 82 10.18 -1.79 -14.56
N LEU A 83 11.22 -1.86 -13.72
CA LEU A 83 12.57 -1.36 -13.93
C LEU A 83 12.75 0.16 -14.04
N VAL A 84 11.69 0.96 -14.07
CA VAL A 84 11.78 2.42 -14.26
C VAL A 84 12.53 3.12 -13.13
N THR A 85 12.46 2.58 -11.92
CA THR A 85 13.16 3.10 -10.74
C THR A 85 14.53 2.47 -10.50
N ASP A 86 14.97 1.59 -11.40
CA ASP A 86 16.30 0.96 -11.33
C ASP A 86 17.39 1.89 -11.88
N GLU A 87 18.04 2.63 -10.99
CA GLU A 87 19.08 3.62 -11.34
C GLU A 87 20.24 3.04 -12.16
N THR A 88 20.52 1.72 -12.04
CA THR A 88 21.62 1.09 -12.78
C THR A 88 21.33 0.92 -14.26
N LEU A 89 20.07 1.03 -14.66
CA LEU A 89 19.64 0.90 -16.05
C LEU A 89 19.47 2.25 -16.76
N GLU A 90 19.48 3.36 -15.99
CA GLU A 90 19.36 4.72 -16.54
C GLU A 90 18.18 4.87 -17.51
N ILE A 91 17.01 4.33 -17.10
CA ILE A 91 15.79 4.42 -17.89
C ILE A 91 15.08 5.73 -17.57
N ASP A 92 14.96 6.60 -18.57
CA ASP A 92 14.12 7.80 -18.45
C ASP A 92 12.70 7.48 -18.90
N PHE A 93 11.78 7.48 -17.93
CA PHE A 93 10.36 7.26 -18.17
C PHE A 93 9.75 8.23 -19.19
N GLU A 94 10.23 9.48 -19.21
CA GLU A 94 9.70 10.53 -20.08
C GLU A 94 10.08 10.34 -21.57
N THR A 95 11.11 9.55 -21.84
CA THR A 95 11.61 9.27 -23.19
C THR A 95 11.18 7.92 -23.74
N LEU A 96 10.33 7.17 -23.01
CA LEU A 96 9.79 5.90 -23.50
C LEU A 96 9.04 6.10 -24.83
N PRO A 97 9.17 5.18 -25.81
CA PRO A 97 8.51 5.28 -27.13
C PRO A 97 7.01 5.52 -27.03
N ASP A 98 6.31 4.84 -26.12
CA ASP A 98 4.87 4.92 -25.95
C ASP A 98 4.43 5.94 -24.86
N ILE A 99 5.32 6.82 -24.39
CA ILE A 99 5.03 7.70 -23.23
C ILE A 99 3.74 8.50 -23.36
N LYS A 100 3.40 8.97 -24.55
CA LYS A 100 2.16 9.73 -24.78
C LYS A 100 0.93 8.84 -24.56
N ALA A 101 0.94 7.61 -25.09
CA ALA A 101 -0.12 6.64 -24.90
C ALA A 101 -0.20 6.20 -23.44
N ILE A 102 0.93 5.90 -22.80
CA ILE A 102 0.99 5.53 -21.38
C ILE A 102 0.35 6.61 -20.50
N LYS A 103 0.72 7.89 -20.69
CA LYS A 103 0.13 9.00 -19.93
C LYS A 103 -1.37 9.18 -20.21
N GLN A 104 -1.80 8.95 -21.44
CA GLN A 104 -3.22 9.00 -21.79
C GLN A 104 -4.00 7.88 -21.08
N GLU A 105 -3.47 6.65 -21.07
CA GLU A 105 -4.10 5.52 -20.41
C GLU A 105 -4.14 5.68 -18.88
N PHE A 106 -3.12 6.29 -18.25
CA PHE A 106 -3.18 6.66 -16.83
C PHE A 106 -4.33 7.65 -16.54
N ARG A 107 -4.52 8.67 -17.38
CA ARG A 107 -5.65 9.59 -17.24
C ARG A 107 -6.99 8.88 -17.39
N HIS A 108 -7.10 7.93 -18.34
CA HIS A 108 -8.30 7.12 -18.52
C HIS A 108 -8.61 6.29 -17.28
N ILE A 109 -7.60 5.71 -16.60
CA ILE A 109 -7.77 5.03 -15.31
C ILE A 109 -8.45 5.95 -14.29
N GLY A 110 -7.97 7.19 -14.15
CA GLY A 110 -8.54 8.14 -13.19
C GLY A 110 -9.99 8.52 -13.52
N ILE A 111 -10.28 8.82 -14.78
CA ILE A 111 -11.64 9.10 -15.24
C ILE A 111 -12.55 7.89 -14.98
N LEU A 112 -12.11 6.70 -15.34
CA LEU A 112 -12.86 5.46 -15.16
C LEU A 112 -13.13 5.18 -13.68
N ALA A 113 -12.12 5.23 -12.84
CA ALA A 113 -12.24 4.99 -11.40
C ALA A 113 -13.23 5.99 -10.76
N LYS A 114 -13.12 7.28 -11.08
CA LYS A 114 -14.04 8.32 -10.61
C LYS A 114 -15.47 8.06 -11.08
N THR A 115 -15.68 7.75 -12.36
CA THR A 115 -16.99 7.49 -12.95
C THR A 115 -17.68 6.27 -12.31
N LEU A 116 -16.90 5.24 -12.00
CA LEU A 116 -17.39 3.98 -11.43
C LEU A 116 -17.42 3.99 -9.89
N GLY A 117 -16.99 5.07 -9.24
CA GLY A 117 -16.95 5.17 -7.78
C GLY A 117 -15.95 4.19 -7.14
N ILE A 118 -14.80 3.96 -7.77
CA ILE A 118 -13.73 3.11 -7.27
C ILE A 118 -12.63 4.00 -6.68
N SER A 119 -12.41 3.93 -5.36
CA SER A 119 -11.26 4.58 -4.72
C SER A 119 -9.99 3.76 -4.95
N MET A 120 -8.83 4.42 -4.91
CA MET A 120 -7.56 3.77 -5.22
C MET A 120 -6.51 4.09 -4.16
N GLY A 121 -5.60 3.14 -3.94
CA GLY A 121 -4.41 3.27 -3.12
C GLY A 121 -3.25 2.48 -3.73
N SER A 122 -2.09 2.50 -3.08
CA SER A 122 -0.96 1.63 -3.42
C SER A 122 -0.24 1.13 -2.17
N HIS A 123 0.51 0.06 -2.37
CA HIS A 123 1.44 -0.46 -1.38
C HIS A 123 2.76 -0.72 -2.10
N PRO A 124 3.69 0.26 -2.08
CA PRO A 124 5.04 0.09 -2.59
C PRO A 124 5.74 -1.12 -1.98
N ASP A 125 6.79 -1.59 -2.64
CA ASP A 125 7.50 -2.79 -2.22
C ASP A 125 7.99 -2.67 -0.75
N GLN A 126 8.02 -3.80 -0.04
CA GLN A 126 8.49 -3.93 1.35
C GLN A 126 9.94 -3.45 1.58
N PHE A 127 10.69 -3.19 0.51
CA PHE A 127 12.04 -2.60 0.58
C PHE A 127 12.04 -1.08 0.73
N CYS A 128 10.87 -0.42 0.74
CA CYS A 128 10.74 1.00 1.04
C CYS A 128 10.92 1.26 2.53
N VAL A 129 12.10 1.78 2.93
CA VAL A 129 12.53 1.88 4.33
C VAL A 129 13.08 3.28 4.68
N LEU A 130 12.20 4.23 4.91
CA LEU A 130 12.58 5.63 5.24
C LEU A 130 13.35 5.76 6.55
N ALA A 131 13.12 4.89 7.53
CA ALA A 131 13.82 4.91 8.81
C ALA A 131 15.15 4.13 8.82
N SER A 132 15.63 3.64 7.68
CA SER A 132 16.87 2.86 7.58
C SER A 132 18.12 3.71 7.88
N LEU A 133 19.13 3.07 8.46
CA LEU A 133 20.48 3.65 8.57
C LEU A 133 21.27 3.54 7.28
N ASN A 134 20.89 2.63 6.37
CA ASN A 134 21.52 2.46 5.09
C ASN A 134 21.04 3.55 4.11
N GLN A 135 21.89 4.50 3.82
CA GLN A 135 21.57 5.66 2.97
C GLN A 135 21.26 5.26 1.52
N ASP A 136 21.85 4.17 1.00
CA ASP A 136 21.52 3.67 -0.33
C ASP A 136 20.10 3.04 -0.37
N ALA A 137 19.69 2.38 0.70
CA ALA A 137 18.33 1.89 0.82
C ALA A 137 17.33 3.05 0.91
N VAL A 138 17.62 4.09 1.69
CA VAL A 138 16.82 5.32 1.79
C VAL A 138 16.70 6.00 0.43
N ARG A 139 17.82 6.19 -0.29
CA ARG A 139 17.83 6.82 -1.61
C ARG A 139 16.92 6.08 -2.60
N ARG A 140 17.05 4.76 -2.69
CA ARG A 140 16.17 3.93 -3.54
C ARG A 140 14.71 4.02 -3.13
N THR A 141 14.44 4.06 -1.83
CA THR A 141 13.09 4.28 -1.30
C THR A 141 12.49 5.60 -1.79
N ILE A 142 13.25 6.70 -1.70
CA ILE A 142 12.79 8.01 -2.14
C ILE A 142 12.47 8.00 -3.64
N ILE A 143 13.31 7.39 -4.46
CA ILE A 143 13.09 7.27 -5.91
C ILE A 143 11.82 6.48 -6.20
N GLU A 144 11.62 5.34 -5.53
CA GLU A 144 10.43 4.50 -5.72
C GLU A 144 9.16 5.24 -5.29
N LEU A 145 9.15 5.86 -4.11
CA LEU A 145 7.98 6.59 -3.61
C LEU A 145 7.65 7.80 -4.49
N ASN A 146 8.63 8.58 -4.92
CA ASN A 146 8.42 9.72 -5.82
C ASN A 146 7.84 9.27 -7.16
N PHE A 147 8.31 8.13 -7.69
CA PHE A 147 7.77 7.59 -8.93
C PHE A 147 6.33 7.09 -8.76
N GLN A 148 6.00 6.43 -7.63
CA GLN A 148 4.62 6.03 -7.31
C GLN A 148 3.70 7.25 -7.18
N ALA A 149 4.15 8.32 -6.52
CA ALA A 149 3.40 9.57 -6.43
C ALA A 149 3.18 10.21 -7.81
N LYS A 150 4.18 10.16 -8.71
CA LYS A 150 4.05 10.61 -10.10
C LYS A 150 3.01 9.78 -10.87
N ILE A 151 2.94 8.46 -10.67
CA ILE A 151 1.86 7.63 -11.25
C ILE A 151 0.50 8.11 -10.76
N PHE A 152 0.34 8.35 -9.45
CA PHE A 152 -0.92 8.85 -8.88
C PHE A 152 -1.34 10.20 -9.48
N ASP A 153 -0.38 11.11 -9.66
CA ASP A 153 -0.62 12.41 -10.29
C ASP A 153 -1.02 12.27 -11.77
N MET A 154 -0.42 11.34 -12.52
CA MET A 154 -0.82 11.05 -13.91
C MET A 154 -2.22 10.46 -14.00
N ILE A 155 -2.63 9.65 -13.03
CA ILE A 155 -4.00 9.14 -12.89
C ILE A 155 -4.97 10.27 -12.51
N GLY A 156 -4.49 11.31 -11.82
CA GLY A 156 -5.30 12.41 -11.31
C GLY A 156 -5.94 12.11 -9.96
N LEU A 157 -5.28 11.28 -9.13
CA LEU A 157 -5.71 11.00 -7.77
C LEU A 157 -5.38 12.19 -6.84
N PRO A 158 -6.20 12.42 -5.79
CA PRO A 158 -5.94 13.46 -4.80
C PRO A 158 -4.55 13.34 -4.16
N ARG A 159 -3.95 14.48 -3.78
CA ARG A 159 -2.69 14.50 -3.02
C ARG A 159 -2.98 14.57 -1.52
N ASP A 160 -3.74 13.58 -1.04
CA ASP A 160 -4.10 13.41 0.36
C ASP A 160 -4.32 11.92 0.68
N HIS A 161 -4.66 11.61 1.92
CA HIS A 161 -4.86 10.22 2.37
C HIS A 161 -6.15 9.56 1.83
N THR A 162 -6.95 10.22 0.99
CA THR A 162 -8.03 9.56 0.24
C THR A 162 -7.51 8.64 -0.86
N ALA A 163 -6.24 8.87 -1.28
CA ALA A 163 -5.47 8.03 -2.19
C ALA A 163 -4.14 7.60 -1.51
N PRO A 164 -4.18 6.69 -0.52
CA PRO A 164 -3.02 6.40 0.32
C PRO A 164 -1.92 5.63 -0.41
N MET A 165 -0.69 5.89 0.00
CA MET A 165 0.50 5.13 -0.33
C MET A 165 1.00 4.46 0.95
N ASN A 166 0.71 3.19 1.16
CA ASN A 166 1.02 2.47 2.38
C ASN A 166 2.41 1.85 2.33
N ILE A 167 3.19 1.97 3.42
CA ILE A 167 4.48 1.29 3.57
C ILE A 167 4.62 0.68 4.96
N HIS A 168 5.48 -0.33 5.08
CA HIS A 168 6.01 -0.76 6.36
C HIS A 168 7.14 0.17 6.80
N VAL A 169 7.26 0.45 8.10
CA VAL A 169 8.44 1.19 8.60
C VAL A 169 9.70 0.33 8.44
N ASN A 170 9.56 -0.96 8.70
CA ASN A 170 10.55 -2.03 8.45
C ASN A 170 11.98 -1.64 8.88
N ALA A 171 12.08 -1.02 10.06
CA ALA A 171 13.35 -0.60 10.62
C ALA A 171 13.47 -1.04 12.08
N SER A 172 14.65 -1.52 12.43
CA SER A 172 14.97 -1.85 13.80
C SER A 172 15.55 -0.63 14.54
N PRO A 173 15.15 -0.41 15.81
CA PRO A 173 15.74 0.65 16.61
C PRO A 173 17.22 0.38 16.88
N THR A 174 18.00 1.46 16.97
CA THR A 174 19.40 1.37 17.37
C THR A 174 19.45 1.02 18.88
N PRO A 175 20.35 0.11 19.30
CA PRO A 175 20.55 -0.16 20.73
C PRO A 175 20.86 1.11 21.50
N ILE A 176 20.21 1.29 22.66
CA ILE A 176 20.48 2.38 23.58
C ILE A 176 21.46 1.86 24.61
N VAL A 177 22.73 2.22 24.47
CA VAL A 177 23.82 1.72 25.33
C VAL A 177 24.10 2.73 26.46
N GLY A 178 24.31 2.22 27.68
CA GLY A 178 24.84 2.97 28.79
C GLY A 178 23.82 3.66 29.70
N VAL A 179 22.53 3.60 29.41
CA VAL A 179 21.45 4.18 30.25
C VAL A 179 20.45 3.15 30.77
N GLU A 180 20.60 1.89 30.40
CA GLU A 180 19.66 0.80 30.71
C GLU A 180 19.45 0.56 32.22
N MET A 181 20.42 0.93 33.05
CA MET A 181 20.31 0.85 34.52
C MET A 181 19.65 2.07 35.15
N MET A 182 19.39 3.15 34.39
CA MET A 182 18.90 4.44 34.91
C MET A 182 17.47 4.77 34.49
N ILE A 183 16.92 4.06 33.51
CA ILE A 183 15.61 4.36 32.94
C ILE A 183 14.74 3.09 32.78
N THR A 184 13.43 3.27 32.79
CA THR A 184 12.47 2.19 32.69
C THR A 184 12.40 1.60 31.26
N SER A 185 11.88 0.39 31.12
CA SER A 185 11.63 -0.23 29.79
C SER A 185 10.72 0.63 28.90
N GLU A 186 9.73 1.30 29.49
CA GLU A 186 8.85 2.24 28.78
C GLU A 186 9.63 3.46 28.26
N GLN A 187 10.52 4.01 29.06
CA GLN A 187 11.37 5.13 28.63
C GLN A 187 12.32 4.72 27.50
N ILE A 188 12.88 3.51 27.58
CA ILE A 188 13.68 2.92 26.49
C ILE A 188 12.85 2.80 25.22
N HIS A 189 11.62 2.32 25.33
CA HIS A 189 10.73 2.17 24.17
C HIS A 189 10.43 3.53 23.52
N LYS A 190 10.08 4.56 24.31
CA LYS A 190 9.86 5.93 23.82
C LYS A 190 11.09 6.52 23.13
N LEU A 191 12.30 6.27 23.65
CA LEU A 191 13.54 6.72 23.01
C LEU A 191 13.77 6.03 21.67
N LYS A 192 13.45 4.73 21.55
CA LYS A 192 13.55 3.98 20.29
C LYS A 192 12.58 4.52 19.24
N ILE A 193 11.34 4.82 19.64
CA ILE A 193 10.34 5.44 18.75
C ILE A 193 10.86 6.81 18.28
N LYS A 194 11.32 7.64 19.19
CA LYS A 194 11.88 8.96 18.88
C LYS A 194 12.99 8.86 17.81
N GLN A 195 13.99 7.99 18.01
CA GLN A 195 15.10 7.84 17.07
C GLN A 195 14.64 7.43 15.68
N LEU A 196 13.68 6.50 15.61
CA LEU A 196 13.14 6.01 14.33
C LEU A 196 12.28 7.07 13.64
N ALA A 197 11.43 7.78 14.40
CA ALA A 197 10.53 8.80 13.89
C ALA A 197 11.29 10.03 13.36
N GLU A 198 12.31 10.48 14.07
CA GLU A 198 13.16 11.61 13.64
C GLU A 198 13.85 11.26 12.30
N ARG A 199 14.48 10.10 12.22
CA ARG A 199 15.15 9.63 10.99
C ARG A 199 14.18 9.42 9.84
N PHE A 200 13.01 8.84 10.12
CA PHE A 200 11.93 8.68 9.15
C PHE A 200 11.51 10.03 8.58
N TYR A 201 11.24 11.00 9.47
CA TYR A 201 10.78 12.34 9.06
C TYR A 201 11.82 13.10 8.25
N GLU A 202 13.09 13.08 8.69
CA GLU A 202 14.19 13.70 7.94
C GLU A 202 14.31 13.16 6.51
N ASN A 203 14.16 11.85 6.32
CA ASN A 203 14.21 11.23 5.00
C ASN A 203 12.92 11.47 4.20
N LEU A 204 11.76 11.50 4.85
CA LEU A 204 10.48 11.84 4.24
C LEU A 204 10.49 13.27 3.65
N GLN A 205 11.17 14.22 4.30
CA GLN A 205 11.29 15.59 3.77
C GLN A 205 12.06 15.66 2.44
N LYS A 206 12.81 14.62 2.08
CA LYS A 206 13.50 14.50 0.79
C LYS A 206 12.58 13.95 -0.31
N CYS A 207 11.42 13.43 0.05
CA CYS A 207 10.41 12.98 -0.90
C CYS A 207 9.59 14.15 -1.45
N ASP A 208 8.99 13.95 -2.61
CA ASP A 208 8.06 14.90 -3.21
C ASP A 208 6.83 15.13 -2.32
N GLU A 209 6.18 16.28 -2.46
CA GLU A 209 4.95 16.63 -1.73
C GLU A 209 3.85 15.58 -1.94
N GLY A 210 3.73 15.04 -3.16
CA GLY A 210 2.77 14.00 -3.48
C GLY A 210 2.95 12.72 -2.66
N VAL A 211 4.18 12.40 -2.21
CA VAL A 211 4.46 11.31 -1.26
C VAL A 211 4.06 11.73 0.15
N ARG A 212 4.58 12.89 0.61
CA ARG A 212 4.36 13.35 1.98
C ARG A 212 2.88 13.45 2.35
N ASN A 213 2.04 13.84 1.40
CA ASN A 213 0.61 14.04 1.64
C ASN A 213 -0.23 12.76 1.53
N ARG A 214 0.34 11.65 1.00
CA ARG A 214 -0.37 10.37 0.79
C ARG A 214 0.12 9.24 1.67
N LEU A 215 1.29 9.41 2.31
CA LEU A 215 1.97 8.31 2.99
C LEU A 215 1.18 7.83 4.21
N THR A 216 1.10 6.53 4.35
CA THR A 216 0.57 5.83 5.52
C THR A 216 1.53 4.73 5.95
N ILE A 217 1.44 4.28 7.18
CA ILE A 217 2.24 3.16 7.70
C ILE A 217 1.34 2.04 8.20
N GLU A 218 1.89 0.84 8.25
CA GLU A 218 1.19 -0.38 8.63
C GLU A 218 1.89 -1.10 9.78
N ASN A 219 1.11 -1.76 10.65
CA ASN A 219 1.65 -2.67 11.64
C ASN A 219 2.26 -3.91 10.97
N GLU A 220 3.34 -4.44 11.56
CA GLU A 220 4.14 -5.52 10.97
C GLU A 220 3.86 -6.88 11.66
N ASP A 221 4.03 -7.97 10.92
CA ASP A 221 3.81 -9.35 11.38
C ASP A 221 4.85 -9.83 12.41
N LYS A 222 5.88 -9.04 12.66
CA LYS A 222 6.98 -9.30 13.60
C LYS A 222 7.78 -8.02 13.88
N GLY A 223 8.61 -8.08 14.91
CA GLY A 223 9.57 -7.02 15.20
C GLY A 223 9.00 -5.89 16.03
N PHE A 224 9.46 -4.67 15.77
CA PHE A 224 9.22 -3.54 16.66
C PHE A 224 7.85 -2.87 16.42
N PHE A 225 7.34 -2.89 15.19
CA PHE A 225 6.16 -2.15 14.78
C PHE A 225 4.87 -2.99 14.84
N ASN A 226 4.40 -3.31 16.06
CA ASN A 226 3.00 -3.73 16.26
C ASN A 226 2.06 -2.50 16.24
N VAL A 227 0.76 -2.69 16.44
CA VAL A 227 -0.23 -1.61 16.42
C VAL A 227 0.10 -0.50 17.42
N ASP A 228 0.45 -0.85 18.67
CA ASP A 228 0.78 0.15 19.70
C ASP A 228 1.98 1.01 19.30
N THR A 229 3.03 0.38 18.77
CA THR A 229 4.23 1.10 18.32
C THR A 229 3.94 2.00 17.12
N CYS A 230 3.12 1.54 16.16
CA CYS A 230 2.71 2.37 15.01
C CYS A 230 1.92 3.60 15.46
N LEU A 231 0.98 3.43 16.40
CA LEU A 231 0.21 4.54 16.95
C LEU A 231 1.08 5.56 17.69
N GLN A 232 1.98 5.09 18.56
CA GLN A 232 2.93 5.97 19.27
C GLN A 232 3.91 6.68 18.32
N PHE A 233 4.32 6.01 17.26
CA PHE A 233 5.15 6.59 16.20
C PHE A 233 4.43 7.70 15.44
N SER A 234 3.18 7.47 15.05
CA SER A 234 2.30 8.46 14.42
C SER A 234 2.06 9.67 15.34
N GLU A 235 1.72 9.41 16.62
CA GLU A 235 1.52 10.44 17.64
C GLU A 235 2.78 11.31 17.81
N TYR A 236 3.96 10.70 17.92
CA TYR A 236 5.21 11.43 18.02
C TYR A 236 5.46 12.37 16.83
N LEU A 237 5.16 11.91 15.61
CA LEU A 237 5.31 12.74 14.40
C LEU A 237 4.31 13.89 14.38
N LEU A 238 3.08 13.65 14.84
CA LEU A 238 2.06 14.68 14.93
C LEU A 238 2.44 15.74 15.97
N GLU A 239 2.83 15.33 17.17
CA GLU A 239 3.21 16.24 18.26
C GLU A 239 4.45 17.06 17.93
N LYS A 240 5.49 16.41 17.39
CA LYS A 240 6.80 17.02 17.18
C LYS A 240 6.86 17.89 15.92
N TYR A 241 6.23 17.42 14.82
CA TYR A 241 6.40 18.00 13.50
C TYR A 241 5.08 18.49 12.87
N GLN A 242 3.96 18.35 13.58
CA GLN A 242 2.60 18.61 13.06
C GLN A 242 2.33 17.80 11.78
N TYR A 243 2.93 16.62 11.70
CA TYR A 243 2.79 15.72 10.55
C TYR A 243 1.88 14.57 10.90
N ASN A 244 0.69 14.54 10.28
CA ASN A 244 -0.25 13.43 10.43
C ASN A 244 0.18 12.27 9.53
N LEU A 245 0.47 11.11 10.13
CA LEU A 245 0.82 9.87 9.45
C LEU A 245 -0.20 8.79 9.81
N PRO A 246 -1.24 8.57 8.99
CA PRO A 246 -2.26 7.57 9.30
C PRO A 246 -1.70 6.16 9.39
N VAL A 247 -2.27 5.38 10.31
CA VAL A 247 -1.90 3.97 10.54
C VAL A 247 -2.92 3.06 9.83
N VAL A 248 -2.43 2.23 8.94
CA VAL A 248 -3.17 1.11 8.33
C VAL A 248 -3.15 -0.05 9.31
N HIS A 249 -4.31 -0.60 9.63
CA HIS A 249 -4.42 -1.81 10.42
C HIS A 249 -4.45 -3.05 9.52
N ASP A 250 -3.47 -3.94 9.66
CA ASP A 250 -3.51 -5.30 9.12
C ASP A 250 -3.86 -6.29 10.24
N ASN A 251 -4.98 -6.98 10.09
CA ASN A 251 -5.47 -7.92 11.09
C ASN A 251 -4.62 -9.19 11.20
N LEU A 252 -4.00 -9.65 10.13
CA LEU A 252 -3.13 -10.82 10.15
C LEU A 252 -1.81 -10.49 10.86
N HIS A 253 -1.24 -9.33 10.56
CA HIS A 253 -0.03 -8.86 11.23
C HIS A 253 -0.28 -8.64 12.73
N ASP A 254 -1.42 -8.05 13.11
CA ASP A 254 -1.80 -7.87 14.52
C ASP A 254 -1.95 -9.22 15.24
N ASN A 255 -2.51 -10.24 14.59
CA ASN A 255 -2.55 -11.59 15.14
C ASN A 255 -1.15 -12.21 15.31
N CYS A 256 -0.21 -11.91 14.43
CA CYS A 256 1.15 -12.47 14.44
C CYS A 256 2.08 -11.72 15.40
N ASN A 257 1.90 -10.43 15.57
CA ASN A 257 2.70 -9.53 16.41
C ASN A 257 1.78 -8.64 17.27
N PRO A 258 1.08 -9.24 18.25
CA PRO A 258 -0.02 -8.59 18.93
C PRO A 258 0.44 -7.43 19.83
N SER A 259 -0.37 -6.38 19.86
CA SER A 259 -0.28 -5.25 20.78
C SER A 259 -0.80 -5.60 22.19
N GLU A 260 -0.82 -4.62 23.12
CA GLU A 260 -1.42 -4.81 24.44
C GLU A 260 -2.92 -5.06 24.35
N GLU A 261 -3.64 -4.30 23.52
CA GLU A 261 -5.04 -4.57 23.18
C GLU A 261 -5.11 -5.81 22.28
N LYS A 262 -5.85 -6.84 22.71
CA LYS A 262 -5.99 -8.11 21.98
C LYS A 262 -7.21 -8.17 21.07
N ASN A 263 -8.09 -7.19 21.16
CA ASN A 263 -9.27 -7.14 20.33
C ASN A 263 -8.95 -6.46 18.99
N ILE A 264 -8.93 -7.25 17.92
CA ILE A 264 -8.63 -6.82 16.55
C ILE A 264 -9.51 -5.65 16.10
N ILE A 265 -10.81 -5.67 16.45
CA ILE A 265 -11.73 -4.61 16.06
C ILE A 265 -11.37 -3.30 16.78
N ARG A 266 -11.09 -3.37 18.08
CA ARG A 266 -10.64 -2.19 18.84
C ARG A 266 -9.32 -1.63 18.31
N ASN A 267 -8.40 -2.49 17.90
CA ASN A 267 -7.16 -2.05 17.28
C ASN A 267 -7.43 -1.33 15.95
N ALA A 268 -8.32 -1.87 15.12
CA ALA A 268 -8.75 -1.20 13.89
C ALA A 268 -9.42 0.16 14.18
N GLU A 269 -10.27 0.25 15.21
CA GLU A 269 -10.87 1.52 15.64
C GLU A 269 -9.81 2.53 16.09
N ARG A 270 -8.81 2.12 16.90
CA ARG A 270 -7.68 2.98 17.32
C ARG A 270 -6.91 3.50 16.11
N CYS A 271 -6.61 2.65 15.13
CA CYS A 271 -5.96 3.06 13.89
C CYS A 271 -6.84 4.05 13.09
N ALA A 272 -8.16 3.85 13.04
CA ALA A 272 -9.07 4.73 12.32
C ALA A 272 -9.03 6.19 12.82
N TYR A 273 -8.78 6.42 14.11
CA TYR A 273 -8.63 7.78 14.66
C TYR A 273 -7.42 8.55 14.11
N THR A 274 -6.43 7.87 13.52
CA THR A 274 -5.30 8.54 12.88
C THR A 274 -5.65 9.07 11.48
N TRP A 275 -6.79 8.66 10.90
CA TRP A 275 -7.23 9.04 9.56
C TRP A 275 -8.06 10.32 9.62
N VAL A 276 -7.37 11.44 9.49
CA VAL A 276 -7.96 12.77 9.48
C VAL A 276 -7.65 13.50 8.18
N ASN A 277 -8.57 14.34 7.72
CA ASN A 277 -8.31 15.23 6.59
C ASN A 277 -7.54 16.46 7.10
N GLN A 278 -6.47 16.84 6.43
CA GLN A 278 -5.67 18.02 6.78
C GLN A 278 -6.27 19.34 6.26
N GLY A 279 -7.44 19.27 5.59
CA GLY A 279 -8.15 20.45 5.07
C GLY A 279 -8.94 21.21 6.14
N GLU A 280 -9.21 22.50 5.89
CA GLU A 280 -10.11 23.32 6.71
C GLU A 280 -11.56 22.84 6.58
N GLY A 281 -12.23 22.52 7.70
CA GLY A 281 -13.65 22.16 7.75
C GLY A 281 -14.04 21.33 8.97
N ASP A 282 -15.35 21.24 9.26
CA ASP A 282 -15.88 20.52 10.44
C ASP A 282 -15.79 18.98 10.37
N ASN A 283 -15.44 18.41 9.21
CA ASN A 283 -15.30 16.97 9.00
C ASN A 283 -13.86 16.60 8.67
N ASN A 284 -13.05 16.37 9.69
CA ASN A 284 -11.64 16.02 9.55
C ASN A 284 -11.38 14.53 9.24
N PHE A 285 -12.41 13.67 9.20
CA PHE A 285 -12.23 12.24 8.96
C PHE A 285 -12.32 11.87 7.48
N ILE A 286 -11.53 10.87 7.10
CA ILE A 286 -11.61 10.19 5.81
C ILE A 286 -11.79 8.70 6.04
N SER A 287 -12.30 7.98 5.02
CA SER A 287 -12.44 6.53 5.09
C SER A 287 -11.07 5.85 5.17
N PRO A 288 -10.72 5.21 6.29
CA PRO A 288 -9.46 4.47 6.40
C PRO A 288 -9.35 3.36 5.36
N VAL A 289 -8.13 3.04 4.98
CA VAL A 289 -7.83 1.83 4.22
C VAL A 289 -7.09 0.87 5.14
N PHE A 290 -7.61 -0.33 5.32
CA PHE A 290 -7.06 -1.39 6.17
C PHE A 290 -6.84 -2.64 5.35
N HIS A 291 -6.01 -3.56 5.88
CA HIS A 291 -5.79 -4.86 5.27
C HIS A 291 -6.55 -5.95 6.02
N TRP A 292 -7.07 -6.92 5.27
CA TRP A 292 -7.84 -8.02 5.83
C TRP A 292 -7.46 -9.33 5.16
N SER A 293 -6.94 -10.24 5.96
CA SER A 293 -6.53 -11.56 5.47
C SER A 293 -6.50 -12.60 6.59
N PHE A 294 -6.16 -13.83 6.23
CA PHE A 294 -6.01 -14.96 7.15
C PHE A 294 -4.72 -15.70 6.84
N GLY A 295 -4.07 -16.19 7.89
CA GLY A 295 -2.87 -17.02 7.78
C GLY A 295 -3.20 -18.46 7.39
N LYS A 296 -2.23 -19.14 6.76
CA LYS A 296 -2.30 -20.59 6.56
C LYS A 296 -2.06 -21.31 7.90
N PRO A 297 -2.77 -22.42 8.20
CA PRO A 297 -2.59 -23.16 9.45
C PRO A 297 -1.13 -23.54 9.72
N GLU A 298 -0.43 -24.01 8.70
CA GLU A 298 0.97 -24.45 8.79
C GLU A 298 2.00 -23.29 8.71
N LYS A 299 1.56 -22.10 8.29
CA LYS A 299 2.39 -20.90 8.11
C LYS A 299 1.57 -19.64 8.45
N PRO A 300 1.39 -19.32 9.74
CA PRO A 300 0.47 -18.27 10.18
C PRO A 300 0.71 -16.89 9.56
N ARG A 301 1.93 -16.55 9.15
CA ARG A 301 2.27 -15.28 8.48
C ARG A 301 2.06 -15.30 6.97
N ALA A 302 1.78 -16.46 6.37
CA ALA A 302 1.54 -16.56 4.95
C ALA A 302 0.06 -16.46 4.67
N HIS A 303 -0.34 -15.52 3.82
CA HIS A 303 -1.73 -15.35 3.42
C HIS A 303 -2.34 -16.65 2.90
N ALA A 304 -3.52 -16.99 3.41
CA ALA A 304 -4.32 -18.11 2.94
C ALA A 304 -4.89 -17.83 1.53
N ASP A 305 -5.29 -18.88 0.86
CA ASP A 305 -5.90 -18.77 -0.47
C ASP A 305 -7.32 -18.19 -0.37
N TYR A 306 -8.06 -18.62 0.67
CA TYR A 306 -9.42 -18.16 1.01
C TYR A 306 -9.53 -17.88 2.50
N ALA A 307 -10.54 -17.09 2.87
CA ALA A 307 -10.93 -16.93 4.27
C ALA A 307 -11.61 -18.19 4.81
N PRO A 308 -11.59 -18.43 6.13
CA PRO A 308 -12.41 -19.44 6.78
C PRO A 308 -13.90 -19.30 6.42
N PRO A 309 -14.69 -20.40 6.44
CA PRO A 309 -16.06 -20.38 5.92
C PRO A 309 -17.07 -19.58 6.75
N HIS A 310 -16.74 -19.22 8.00
CA HIS A 310 -17.66 -18.52 8.90
C HIS A 310 -16.97 -17.36 9.61
N ASN A 311 -17.73 -16.28 9.86
CA ASN A 311 -17.30 -15.11 10.63
C ASN A 311 -15.98 -14.45 10.13
N SER A 312 -15.74 -14.53 8.83
CA SER A 312 -14.50 -14.02 8.24
C SER A 312 -14.69 -12.72 7.45
N TYR A 313 -15.93 -12.22 7.35
CA TYR A 313 -16.19 -10.94 6.70
C TYR A 313 -15.61 -9.80 7.54
N PRO A 314 -14.94 -8.80 6.93
CA PRO A 314 -14.42 -7.67 7.67
C PRO A 314 -15.51 -6.92 8.47
N PRO A 315 -15.20 -6.47 9.69
CA PRO A 315 -16.16 -5.72 10.50
C PRO A 315 -16.46 -4.36 9.89
N VAL A 316 -17.55 -3.73 10.34
CA VAL A 316 -17.76 -2.30 10.08
C VAL A 316 -16.93 -1.52 11.09
N VAL A 317 -15.93 -0.79 10.61
CA VAL A 317 -15.13 0.14 11.41
C VAL A 317 -15.36 1.54 10.84
N ALA A 318 -15.86 2.45 11.67
CA ALA A 318 -16.11 3.82 11.28
C ALA A 318 -16.08 4.72 12.52
N ILE A 319 -15.25 5.73 12.51
CA ILE A 319 -15.27 6.80 13.54
C ILE A 319 -16.43 7.75 13.24
N ASP A 320 -16.64 8.06 11.97
CA ASP A 320 -17.82 8.78 11.47
C ASP A 320 -18.60 7.86 10.52
N PRO A 321 -19.93 7.76 10.64
CA PRO A 321 -20.79 6.94 9.79
C PRO A 321 -20.64 7.16 8.28
N ASN A 322 -20.21 8.35 7.87
CA ASN A 322 -20.00 8.71 6.47
C ASN A 322 -18.65 8.22 5.91
N TYR A 323 -17.74 7.80 6.80
CA TYR A 323 -16.37 7.41 6.45
C TYR A 323 -16.02 5.99 6.94
N PRO A 324 -16.75 4.95 6.51
CA PRO A 324 -16.46 3.57 6.88
C PRO A 324 -15.10 3.14 6.31
N ALA A 325 -14.41 2.28 7.02
CA ALA A 325 -13.15 1.70 6.56
C ALA A 325 -13.35 0.87 5.28
N LYS A 326 -12.34 0.93 4.42
CA LYS A 326 -12.17 0.11 3.23
C LYS A 326 -11.19 -1.00 3.57
N PHE A 327 -11.51 -2.24 3.23
CA PHE A 327 -10.64 -3.37 3.52
C PHE A 327 -10.05 -3.94 2.23
N GLU A 328 -8.75 -3.79 2.05
CA GLU A 328 -7.99 -4.49 1.03
C GLU A 328 -7.86 -5.96 1.40
N ILE A 329 -8.43 -6.83 0.58
CA ILE A 329 -8.47 -8.27 0.86
C ILE A 329 -7.19 -8.90 0.33
N GLU A 330 -6.30 -9.28 1.24
CA GLU A 330 -4.98 -9.83 0.92
C GLU A 330 -4.93 -11.36 0.83
N LEU A 331 -6.05 -11.99 0.55
CA LEU A 331 -6.10 -13.41 0.25
C LEU A 331 -5.49 -13.71 -1.12
N LYS A 332 -4.81 -14.86 -1.28
CA LYS A 332 -4.07 -15.18 -2.51
C LYS A 332 -4.94 -15.30 -3.75
N LEU A 333 -6.16 -15.78 -3.60
CA LEU A 333 -7.09 -15.94 -4.72
C LEU A 333 -7.96 -14.69 -4.99
N LYS A 334 -7.57 -13.54 -4.40
CA LYS A 334 -8.01 -12.19 -4.77
C LYS A 334 -9.53 -12.07 -4.88
N ASP A 335 -10.04 -11.67 -6.05
CA ASP A 335 -11.47 -11.51 -6.34
C ASP A 335 -12.29 -12.79 -6.19
N LYS A 336 -11.72 -13.96 -6.46
CA LYS A 336 -12.36 -15.25 -6.14
C LYS A 336 -12.62 -15.41 -4.65
N ALA A 337 -11.65 -15.00 -3.82
CA ALA A 337 -11.79 -15.02 -2.37
C ALA A 337 -12.80 -13.96 -1.88
N ILE A 338 -12.79 -12.75 -2.47
CA ILE A 338 -13.76 -11.69 -2.17
C ILE A 338 -15.18 -12.17 -2.49
N ARG A 339 -15.39 -12.86 -3.61
CA ARG A 339 -16.71 -13.42 -3.96
C ARG A 339 -17.23 -14.38 -2.88
N LEU A 340 -16.37 -15.28 -2.39
CA LEU A 340 -16.76 -16.20 -1.31
C LEU A 340 -17.02 -15.49 0.01
N LEU A 341 -16.25 -14.45 0.35
CA LEU A 341 -16.52 -13.63 1.53
C LEU A 341 -17.91 -12.98 1.47
N LYS A 342 -18.32 -12.47 0.30
CA LYS A 342 -19.66 -11.86 0.14
C LYS A 342 -20.79 -12.85 0.35
N GLN A 343 -20.63 -14.08 -0.11
CA GLN A 343 -21.64 -15.14 0.09
C GLN A 343 -21.87 -15.44 1.57
N GLN A 344 -20.88 -15.25 2.45
CA GLN A 344 -21.08 -15.44 3.90
C GLN A 344 -22.11 -14.48 4.50
N VAL A 345 -22.20 -13.26 3.97
CA VAL A 345 -23.18 -12.25 4.45
C VAL A 345 -24.58 -12.54 3.91
N GLU A 346 -24.70 -12.99 2.67
CA GLU A 346 -25.98 -13.30 2.02
C GLU A 346 -26.70 -14.50 2.66
N VAL A 347 -25.94 -15.46 3.20
CA VAL A 347 -26.51 -16.66 3.89
C VAL A 347 -26.92 -16.36 5.33
N SER A 348 -26.47 -15.24 5.91
CA SER A 348 -26.74 -14.86 7.31
C SER A 348 -27.96 -13.96 7.48
N ILE A 349 -28.66 -13.64 6.38
CA ILE A 349 -29.92 -12.88 6.31
C ILE A 349 -31.06 -13.82 5.97
#